data_25f83d7fa10a52b5538d18c8dfe01c52
#
_entry.id   25f83d7fa10a52b5538d18c8dfe01c52
#
_cell.length_a   1.000
_cell.length_b   1.000
_cell.length_c   1.000
_cell.angle_alpha   90.00
_cell.angle_beta   90.00
_cell.angle_gamma   90.00
#
_symmetry.space_group_name_H-M   'P 1'
#
loop_
_entity.id
_entity.type
_entity.pdbx_description
1 polymer ?
#
loop_
_entity_poly.entity_id
_entity_poly.type
_entity_poly.pdbx_seq_one_letter_code
_entity_poly.pdbx_strand_id
1 'polypeptide(L)'
;VDEVHTGIAKTGVVGIIRGKGKGNRRIGLRADMDALPIDEISGVSYTSNNPGTMHACGHDGHTTMLLGAAKHLAETREFDGTAVLIFQPAEEGLGGARGMLEEGLFNQFPCDEVFGMHNSPNGKINSVDICKGAAMAGASFFDITVTGVGSHAAMPQQSKDSLVIASALVGQIQSIVSRNVPPLETCVISVTQIHAGAAYNVVPETAHLAGTIRYFSDSVYEMVEKRMKDICEGFGKAYGVNIEIDLRNIFDVLTNDNDLSDEYMKAAADIVGTENINDKAEPATGSEDFADMLKVVPGAYCRVGHGGTIPLHNPSFVLDPEVLPIGASIMARIVERRIPLNE
;
A
#
# COMPACT_ATOMS: atom_id res chain seq x y z
N VAL A 1 -14.18 15.15 20.17
CA VAL A 1 -12.85 14.51 20.30
C VAL A 1 -12.24 14.99 21.61
N ASP A 2 -11.70 14.06 22.41
CA ASP A 2 -11.19 14.40 23.75
C ASP A 2 -9.74 14.91 23.70
N GLU A 3 -8.93 14.37 22.81
CA GLU A 3 -7.53 14.76 22.57
C GLU A 3 -7.24 14.77 21.09
N VAL A 4 -6.35 15.67 20.65
CA VAL A 4 -5.82 15.72 19.28
C VAL A 4 -4.32 15.95 19.36
N HIS A 5 -3.57 15.05 18.70
CA HIS A 5 -2.12 15.09 18.60
C HIS A 5 -1.73 15.24 17.13
N THR A 6 -0.86 16.19 16.84
CA THR A 6 -0.46 16.53 15.47
C THR A 6 1.04 16.41 15.28
N GLY A 7 1.49 16.31 14.03
CA GLY A 7 2.90 16.33 13.68
C GLY A 7 3.57 14.95 13.72
N ILE A 8 2.82 13.86 13.87
CA ILE A 8 3.34 12.48 13.81
C ILE A 8 3.66 12.18 12.34
N ALA A 9 4.86 11.70 12.04
CA ALA A 9 5.39 11.60 10.67
C ALA A 9 5.16 12.92 9.89
N LYS A 10 5.50 14.05 10.52
CA LYS A 10 5.41 15.44 10.03
C LYS A 10 3.98 16.00 10.01
N THR A 11 3.04 15.38 9.34
CA THR A 11 1.68 15.93 9.11
C THR A 11 0.56 15.03 9.62
N GLY A 12 0.87 13.84 10.13
CA GLY A 12 -0.11 12.92 10.68
C GLY A 12 -0.79 13.46 11.93
N VAL A 13 -2.03 13.04 12.13
CA VAL A 13 -2.88 13.45 13.24
C VAL A 13 -3.48 12.23 13.92
N VAL A 14 -3.51 12.23 15.25
CA VAL A 14 -4.20 11.20 16.03
C VAL A 14 -5.23 11.88 16.92
N GLY A 15 -6.49 11.43 16.80
CA GLY A 15 -7.60 11.85 17.66
C GLY A 15 -8.02 10.75 18.64
N ILE A 16 -8.40 11.15 19.85
CA ILE A 16 -8.87 10.21 20.89
C ILE A 16 -10.30 10.53 21.25
N ILE A 17 -11.16 9.50 21.24
CA ILE A 17 -12.54 9.60 21.73
C ILE A 17 -12.77 8.50 22.77
N ARG A 18 -13.19 8.90 23.98
CA ARG A 18 -13.56 7.97 25.05
C ARG A 18 -15.06 7.74 25.04
N GLY A 19 -15.46 6.46 25.09
CA GLY A 19 -16.86 6.07 25.25
C GLY A 19 -17.41 6.38 26.66
N LYS A 20 -18.69 6.12 26.86
CA LYS A 20 -19.37 6.25 28.16
C LYS A 20 -18.97 5.15 29.15
N GLY A 21 -18.57 3.99 28.63
CA GLY A 21 -18.12 2.86 29.44
C GLY A 21 -16.78 3.11 30.12
N LYS A 22 -16.38 2.17 31.00
CA LYS A 22 -15.11 2.24 31.74
C LYS A 22 -14.10 1.19 31.27
N GLY A 23 -14.38 0.53 30.15
CA GLY A 23 -13.49 -0.44 29.53
C GLY A 23 -12.17 0.19 29.10
N ASN A 24 -11.16 -0.64 28.96
CA ASN A 24 -9.81 -0.22 28.60
C ASN A 24 -9.40 -0.62 27.18
N ARG A 25 -10.28 -1.31 26.43
CA ARG A 25 -9.99 -1.68 25.04
C ARG A 25 -9.95 -0.47 24.14
N ARG A 26 -9.11 -0.54 23.13
CA ARG A 26 -8.83 0.56 22.20
C ARG A 26 -8.91 0.08 20.75
N ILE A 27 -9.77 0.71 19.98
CA ILE A 27 -9.97 0.40 18.56
C ILE A 27 -9.40 1.53 17.72
N GLY A 28 -8.42 1.21 16.88
CA GLY A 28 -7.85 2.12 15.90
C GLY A 28 -8.68 2.16 14.61
N LEU A 29 -8.90 3.36 14.10
CA LEU A 29 -9.47 3.61 12.78
C LEU A 29 -8.49 4.44 11.97
N ARG A 30 -8.11 4.00 10.77
CA ARG A 30 -7.13 4.69 9.92
C ARG A 30 -7.78 5.22 8.64
N ALA A 31 -7.42 6.43 8.30
CA ALA A 31 -7.56 6.99 6.96
C ALA A 31 -6.24 7.63 6.51
N ASP A 32 -5.86 7.41 5.27
CA ASP A 32 -4.80 8.14 4.58
C ASP A 32 -5.27 9.55 4.20
N MET A 33 -4.33 10.47 3.96
CA MET A 33 -4.64 11.88 3.72
C MET A 33 -3.91 12.50 2.53
N ASP A 34 -2.94 11.82 1.95
CA ASP A 34 -2.07 12.42 0.95
C ASP A 34 -2.71 12.51 -0.44
N ALA A 35 -2.16 13.40 -1.25
CA ALA A 35 -2.57 13.64 -2.62
C ALA A 35 -1.43 13.30 -3.59
N LEU A 36 -1.78 13.05 -4.84
CA LEU A 36 -0.85 12.72 -5.93
C LEU A 36 -0.41 13.94 -6.73
N PRO A 37 0.80 13.92 -7.31
CA PRO A 37 1.29 14.99 -8.18
C PRO A 37 0.68 14.87 -9.59
N ILE A 38 -0.64 15.12 -9.68
CA ILE A 38 -1.46 15.02 -10.90
C ILE A 38 -2.20 16.32 -11.11
N ASP A 39 -2.23 16.82 -12.34
CA ASP A 39 -3.09 17.93 -12.74
C ASP A 39 -4.52 17.42 -12.95
N GLU A 40 -5.46 17.90 -12.14
CA GLU A 40 -6.84 17.47 -12.17
C GLU A 40 -7.60 18.03 -13.38
N ILE A 41 -8.30 17.14 -14.09
CA ILE A 41 -9.19 17.47 -15.20
C ILE A 41 -10.60 16.84 -15.02
N SER A 42 -11.01 16.58 -13.77
CA SER A 42 -12.28 15.94 -13.43
C SER A 42 -13.52 16.73 -13.86
N GLY A 43 -13.42 18.05 -13.93
CA GLY A 43 -14.51 18.95 -14.30
C GLY A 43 -15.58 19.15 -13.22
N VAL A 44 -15.37 18.64 -12.00
CA VAL A 44 -16.28 18.90 -10.86
C VAL A 44 -16.14 20.33 -10.35
N SER A 45 -17.16 20.84 -9.66
CA SER A 45 -17.17 22.21 -9.13
C SER A 45 -16.23 22.42 -7.95
N TYR A 46 -15.69 21.36 -7.38
CA TYR A 46 -14.77 21.32 -6.23
C TYR A 46 -13.40 20.74 -6.60
N THR A 47 -12.94 20.98 -7.82
CA THR A 47 -11.58 20.62 -8.25
C THR A 47 -10.51 21.18 -7.31
N SER A 48 -9.34 20.56 -7.31
CA SER A 48 -8.19 21.03 -6.52
C SER A 48 -7.87 22.50 -6.80
N ASN A 49 -7.63 23.26 -5.74
CA ASN A 49 -7.13 24.62 -5.82
C ASN A 49 -5.59 24.70 -5.89
N ASN A 50 -4.91 23.55 -5.85
CA ASN A 50 -3.46 23.43 -5.89
C ASN A 50 -3.05 22.83 -7.22
N PRO A 51 -2.60 23.61 -8.22
CA PRO A 51 -2.14 23.08 -9.51
C PRO A 51 -1.08 21.99 -9.34
N GLY A 52 -1.19 20.92 -10.13
CA GLY A 52 -0.29 19.78 -10.03
C GLY A 52 -0.53 18.88 -8.83
N THR A 53 -1.63 19.03 -8.09
CA THR A 53 -1.94 18.20 -6.92
C THR A 53 -3.41 17.80 -6.94
N MET A 54 -3.70 16.49 -6.85
CA MET A 54 -5.06 15.95 -6.90
C MET A 54 -5.22 14.75 -5.97
N HIS A 55 -6.38 14.62 -5.33
CA HIS A 55 -6.78 13.38 -4.65
C HIS A 55 -7.30 12.33 -5.64
N ALA A 56 -6.41 11.87 -6.53
CA ALA A 56 -6.76 10.88 -7.56
C ALA A 56 -6.88 9.43 -7.04
N CYS A 57 -6.64 9.22 -5.74
CA CYS A 57 -6.87 7.95 -5.05
C CYS A 57 -8.06 7.99 -4.07
N GLY A 58 -8.63 9.18 -3.82
CA GLY A 58 -9.82 9.34 -2.96
C GLY A 58 -9.52 9.45 -1.47
N HIS A 59 -8.28 9.78 -1.08
CA HIS A 59 -7.89 9.92 0.34
C HIS A 59 -8.59 11.06 1.06
N ASP A 60 -9.01 12.10 0.35
CA ASP A 60 -9.93 13.14 0.87
C ASP A 60 -11.27 12.55 1.30
N GLY A 61 -11.78 11.58 0.55
CA GLY A 61 -12.97 10.81 0.91
C GLY A 61 -12.73 9.93 2.14
N HIS A 62 -11.61 9.21 2.22
CA HIS A 62 -11.26 8.40 3.39
C HIS A 62 -11.14 9.25 4.65
N THR A 63 -10.45 10.38 4.56
CA THR A 63 -10.36 11.39 5.63
C THR A 63 -11.75 11.87 6.05
N THR A 64 -12.63 12.16 5.08
CA THR A 64 -14.00 12.62 5.35
C THR A 64 -14.84 11.54 6.02
N MET A 65 -14.71 10.27 5.60
CA MET A 65 -15.38 9.12 6.25
C MET A 65 -14.94 8.99 7.71
N LEU A 66 -13.64 9.08 7.99
CA LEU A 66 -13.14 9.01 9.35
C LEU A 66 -13.57 10.21 10.20
N LEU A 67 -13.65 11.42 9.65
CA LEU A 67 -14.21 12.58 10.33
C LEU A 67 -15.71 12.42 10.62
N GLY A 68 -16.47 11.83 9.71
CA GLY A 68 -17.88 11.48 9.91
C GLY A 68 -18.07 10.48 11.05
N ALA A 69 -17.27 9.42 11.08
CA ALA A 69 -17.24 8.45 12.18
C ALA A 69 -16.86 9.12 13.51
N ALA A 70 -15.84 9.97 13.49
CA ALA A 70 -15.39 10.75 14.65
C ALA A 70 -16.49 11.62 15.22
N LYS A 71 -17.26 12.29 14.37
CA LYS A 71 -18.39 13.13 14.78
C LYS A 71 -19.45 12.27 15.48
N HIS A 72 -19.90 11.18 14.85
CA HIS A 72 -20.90 10.29 15.42
C HIS A 72 -20.44 9.72 16.78
N LEU A 73 -19.24 9.15 16.84
CA LEU A 73 -18.68 8.55 18.04
C LEU A 73 -18.51 9.57 19.19
N ALA A 74 -18.13 10.82 18.87
CA ALA A 74 -17.98 11.88 19.86
C ALA A 74 -19.34 12.39 20.40
N GLU A 75 -20.39 12.42 19.58
CA GLU A 75 -21.74 12.85 19.96
C GLU A 75 -22.48 11.79 20.78
N THR A 76 -22.38 10.52 20.37
CA THR A 76 -23.12 9.42 21.03
C THR A 76 -22.38 8.83 22.20
N ARG A 77 -21.09 8.52 22.03
CA ARG A 77 -20.22 7.81 22.99
C ARG A 77 -20.78 6.46 23.46
N GLU A 78 -21.65 5.83 22.65
CA GLU A 78 -22.32 4.56 22.98
C GLU A 78 -21.38 3.35 22.78
N PHE A 79 -20.21 3.39 23.45
CA PHE A 79 -19.22 2.31 23.45
C PHE A 79 -18.42 2.26 24.76
N ASP A 80 -17.78 1.10 25.05
CA ASP A 80 -17.06 0.82 26.29
C ASP A 80 -15.55 0.69 26.04
N GLY A 81 -14.85 1.83 25.98
CA GLY A 81 -13.41 1.90 25.71
C GLY A 81 -13.02 3.18 24.99
N THR A 82 -12.06 3.08 24.08
CA THR A 82 -11.49 4.24 23.38
C THR A 82 -11.41 3.98 21.87
N ALA A 83 -11.87 4.93 21.07
CA ALA A 83 -11.60 5.00 19.65
C ALA A 83 -10.36 5.87 19.41
N VAL A 84 -9.38 5.35 18.67
CA VAL A 84 -8.14 6.01 18.25
C VAL A 84 -8.25 6.29 16.75
N LEU A 85 -8.33 7.56 16.39
CA LEU A 85 -8.51 8.01 15.01
C LEU A 85 -7.14 8.37 14.43
N ILE A 86 -6.71 7.66 13.41
CA ILE A 86 -5.37 7.79 12.81
C ILE A 86 -5.52 8.38 11.41
N PHE A 87 -5.14 9.64 11.26
CA PHE A 87 -5.07 10.33 9.97
C PHE A 87 -3.62 10.26 9.49
N GLN A 88 -3.36 9.37 8.54
CA GLN A 88 -2.03 9.01 8.10
C GLN A 88 -1.61 9.82 6.86
N PRO A 89 -0.41 10.42 6.83
CA PRO A 89 0.16 11.04 5.65
C PRO A 89 0.87 10.00 4.76
N ALA A 90 1.21 10.39 3.52
CA ALA A 90 2.25 9.81 2.68
C ALA A 90 2.10 8.28 2.42
N GLU A 91 0.89 7.81 2.13
CA GLU A 91 0.62 6.42 1.74
C GLU A 91 1.25 6.10 0.39
N GLU A 92 1.17 7.00 -0.58
CA GLU A 92 1.56 6.84 -1.99
C GLU A 92 3.09 6.66 -2.19
N GLY A 93 3.66 5.64 -1.54
CA GLY A 93 5.05 5.24 -1.70
C GLY A 93 6.09 6.02 -0.90
N LEU A 94 5.66 6.89 0.02
CA LEU A 94 6.57 7.65 0.89
C LEU A 94 6.68 7.09 2.31
N GLY A 95 5.97 5.98 2.61
CA GLY A 95 6.10 5.23 3.87
C GLY A 95 5.55 5.96 5.09
N GLY A 96 4.39 6.61 4.96
CA GLY A 96 3.77 7.36 6.04
C GLY A 96 3.39 6.51 7.24
N ALA A 97 2.83 5.30 7.02
CA ALA A 97 2.54 4.36 8.10
C ALA A 97 3.81 3.97 8.86
N ARG A 98 4.87 3.62 8.13
CA ARG A 98 6.19 3.27 8.71
C ARG A 98 6.76 4.43 9.51
N GLY A 99 6.69 5.66 8.97
CA GLY A 99 7.14 6.87 9.67
C GLY A 99 6.35 7.11 10.98
N MET A 100 5.03 6.91 10.98
CA MET A 100 4.23 7.01 12.21
C MET A 100 4.61 5.94 13.23
N LEU A 101 4.89 4.70 12.78
CA LEU A 101 5.33 3.61 13.66
C LEU A 101 6.73 3.86 14.25
N GLU A 102 7.67 4.36 13.45
CA GLU A 102 9.03 4.73 13.90
C GLU A 102 9.00 5.83 14.96
N GLU A 103 8.06 6.77 14.86
CA GLU A 103 7.82 7.80 15.88
C GLU A 103 7.00 7.29 17.08
N GLY A 104 6.67 5.99 17.12
CA GLY A 104 6.04 5.31 18.24
C GLY A 104 4.53 5.46 18.30
N LEU A 105 3.83 5.43 17.17
CA LEU A 105 2.37 5.55 17.08
C LEU A 105 1.65 4.68 18.12
N PHE A 106 1.84 3.37 18.08
CA PHE A 106 1.14 2.46 19.00
C PHE A 106 1.76 2.36 20.40
N ASN A 107 2.94 2.94 20.62
CA ASN A 107 3.48 3.12 21.96
C ASN A 107 2.82 4.30 22.68
N GLN A 108 2.53 5.38 21.95
CA GLN A 108 1.85 6.57 22.46
C GLN A 108 0.33 6.40 22.48
N PHE A 109 -0.22 5.77 21.46
CA PHE A 109 -1.65 5.56 21.26
C PHE A 109 -1.94 4.06 21.05
N PRO A 110 -1.79 3.22 22.08
CA PRO A 110 -1.95 1.77 21.92
C PRO A 110 -3.34 1.42 21.43
N CYS A 111 -3.41 0.46 20.51
CA CYS A 111 -4.62 -0.13 19.98
C CYS A 111 -4.59 -1.65 20.18
N ASP A 112 -5.72 -2.26 20.52
CA ASP A 112 -5.88 -3.71 20.55
C ASP A 112 -6.18 -4.27 19.15
N GLU A 113 -6.83 -3.45 18.31
CA GLU A 113 -7.22 -3.76 16.95
C GLU A 113 -7.18 -2.48 16.11
N VAL A 114 -6.90 -2.60 14.80
CA VAL A 114 -6.89 -1.46 13.88
C VAL A 114 -7.64 -1.78 12.58
N PHE A 115 -8.44 -0.84 12.08
CA PHE A 115 -9.24 -1.00 10.88
C PHE A 115 -9.02 0.15 9.92
N GLY A 116 -8.93 -0.18 8.63
CA GLY A 116 -8.86 0.77 7.54
C GLY A 116 -9.80 0.40 6.41
N MET A 117 -10.05 1.34 5.49
CA MET A 117 -10.80 1.06 4.28
C MET A 117 -10.32 1.90 3.11
N HIS A 118 -10.57 1.42 1.91
CA HIS A 118 -10.31 2.14 0.67
C HIS A 118 -11.56 2.20 -0.20
N ASN A 119 -11.74 3.26 -0.94
CA ASN A 119 -12.74 3.32 -1.97
C ASN A 119 -12.41 2.39 -3.14
N SER A 120 -13.43 1.90 -3.83
CA SER A 120 -13.26 1.07 -5.03
C SER A 120 -14.14 1.61 -6.17
N PRO A 121 -13.56 2.31 -7.16
CA PRO A 121 -14.36 2.88 -8.26
C PRO A 121 -15.10 1.82 -9.05
N ASN A 122 -14.49 0.67 -9.30
CA ASN A 122 -15.11 -0.43 -10.07
C ASN A 122 -16.02 -1.34 -9.22
N GLY A 123 -16.06 -1.14 -7.91
CA GLY A 123 -16.97 -1.86 -7.02
C GLY A 123 -18.42 -1.46 -7.26
N LYS A 124 -19.35 -2.41 -7.12
CA LYS A 124 -20.79 -2.09 -7.15
C LYS A 124 -21.06 -1.02 -6.08
N ILE A 125 -21.87 -0.02 -6.42
CA ILE A 125 -22.26 1.02 -5.45
C ILE A 125 -22.79 0.38 -4.16
N ASN A 126 -22.33 0.87 -3.03
CA ASN A 126 -22.66 0.37 -1.70
C ASN A 126 -22.20 -1.08 -1.41
N SER A 127 -21.36 -1.70 -2.24
CA SER A 127 -20.76 -2.98 -1.88
C SER A 127 -19.57 -2.80 -0.95
N VAL A 128 -19.33 -3.82 -0.11
CA VAL A 128 -18.14 -3.89 0.73
C VAL A 128 -17.45 -5.23 0.50
N ASP A 129 -16.19 -5.17 0.12
CA ASP A 129 -15.38 -6.33 -0.23
C ASP A 129 -14.22 -6.48 0.74
N ILE A 130 -13.92 -7.70 1.17
CA ILE A 130 -12.72 -8.02 1.94
C ILE A 130 -12.09 -9.32 1.44
N CYS A 131 -10.75 -9.32 1.36
CA CYS A 131 -9.95 -10.52 1.16
C CYS A 131 -9.31 -10.88 2.51
N LYS A 132 -9.58 -12.08 3.02
CA LYS A 132 -8.98 -12.59 4.27
C LYS A 132 -7.55 -13.05 4.02
N GLY A 133 -6.67 -12.91 5.01
CA GLY A 133 -5.26 -13.23 4.86
C GLY A 133 -4.54 -12.24 3.96
N ALA A 134 -3.64 -12.70 3.10
CA ALA A 134 -2.85 -11.86 2.18
C ALA A 134 -3.75 -11.19 1.14
N ALA A 135 -4.13 -9.94 1.38
CA ALA A 135 -5.14 -9.20 0.63
C ALA A 135 -4.55 -8.27 -0.44
N MET A 136 -3.37 -7.69 -0.19
CA MET A 136 -2.68 -6.84 -1.17
C MET A 136 -1.19 -7.18 -1.21
N ALA A 137 -0.59 -7.04 -2.40
CA ALA A 137 0.79 -7.44 -2.63
C ALA A 137 1.78 -6.56 -1.86
N GLY A 138 2.84 -7.18 -1.34
CA GLY A 138 4.07 -6.48 -1.02
C GLY A 138 4.74 -5.95 -2.29
N ALA A 139 5.46 -4.83 -2.18
CA ALA A 139 6.14 -4.19 -3.30
C ALA A 139 7.55 -3.79 -2.95
N SER A 140 8.48 -4.15 -3.86
CA SER A 140 9.87 -3.71 -3.78
C SER A 140 10.32 -3.14 -5.11
N PHE A 141 11.24 -2.20 -5.06
CA PHE A 141 11.95 -1.68 -6.22
C PHE A 141 13.38 -2.17 -6.22
N PHE A 142 13.96 -2.30 -7.40
CA PHE A 142 15.36 -2.63 -7.54
C PHE A 142 16.03 -1.78 -8.62
N ASP A 143 17.30 -1.50 -8.36
CA ASP A 143 18.23 -0.91 -9.31
C ASP A 143 19.45 -1.81 -9.42
N ILE A 144 19.91 -2.09 -10.65
CA ILE A 144 21.10 -2.89 -10.92
C ILE A 144 22.02 -2.09 -11.82
N THR A 145 23.26 -1.90 -11.42
CA THR A 145 24.30 -1.25 -12.21
C THR A 145 25.37 -2.25 -12.60
N VAL A 146 25.58 -2.44 -13.89
CA VAL A 146 26.67 -3.25 -14.45
C VAL A 146 27.79 -2.33 -14.87
N THR A 147 28.97 -2.46 -14.25
CA THR A 147 30.18 -1.71 -14.61
C THR A 147 31.21 -2.63 -15.23
N GLY A 148 31.35 -2.49 -16.54
CA GLY A 148 32.29 -3.25 -17.38
C GLY A 148 33.53 -2.45 -17.76
N VAL A 149 33.97 -2.63 -19.05
CA VAL A 149 35.06 -1.87 -19.66
C VAL A 149 34.61 -1.45 -21.06
N GLY A 150 34.50 -0.14 -21.28
CA GLY A 150 34.18 0.42 -22.59
C GLY A 150 35.30 0.26 -23.60
N SER A 151 34.95 0.20 -24.89
CA SER A 151 35.93 0.14 -25.98
C SER A 151 35.38 0.67 -27.31
N HIS A 152 36.22 0.71 -28.31
CA HIS A 152 35.78 0.89 -29.71
C HIS A 152 34.96 -0.35 -30.12
N ALA A 153 33.77 -0.16 -30.68
CA ALA A 153 32.85 -1.27 -31.00
C ALA A 153 33.43 -2.27 -32.05
N ALA A 154 34.41 -1.86 -32.87
CA ALA A 154 35.11 -2.75 -33.77
C ALA A 154 36.20 -3.60 -33.08
N MET A 155 36.47 -3.38 -31.80
CA MET A 155 37.47 -4.10 -30.99
C MET A 155 36.85 -4.70 -29.71
N PRO A 156 35.81 -5.54 -29.82
CA PRO A 156 35.04 -6.03 -28.65
C PRO A 156 35.90 -6.87 -27.69
N GLN A 157 36.98 -7.48 -28.14
CA GLN A 157 37.92 -8.22 -27.30
C GLN A 157 38.66 -7.36 -26.28
N GLN A 158 38.62 -6.04 -26.40
CA GLN A 158 39.18 -5.08 -25.44
C GLN A 158 38.18 -4.61 -24.42
N SER A 159 36.91 -5.03 -24.55
CA SER A 159 35.81 -4.63 -23.64
C SER A 159 35.41 -5.74 -22.69
N LYS A 160 34.65 -5.31 -21.67
CA LYS A 160 33.72 -6.15 -20.94
C LYS A 160 32.35 -5.47 -21.12
N ASP A 161 31.58 -5.98 -22.08
CA ASP A 161 30.40 -5.30 -22.60
C ASP A 161 29.24 -5.30 -21.61
N SER A 162 29.06 -4.16 -20.95
CA SER A 162 28.03 -3.96 -19.95
C SER A 162 26.60 -4.11 -20.52
N LEU A 163 26.40 -3.71 -21.80
CA LEU A 163 25.08 -3.79 -22.46
C LEU A 163 24.68 -5.25 -22.73
N VAL A 164 25.60 -6.05 -23.24
CA VAL A 164 25.36 -7.49 -23.52
C VAL A 164 25.08 -8.21 -22.19
N ILE A 165 25.87 -7.93 -21.13
CA ILE A 165 25.71 -8.52 -19.80
C ILE A 165 24.36 -8.13 -19.21
N ALA A 166 23.98 -6.86 -19.23
CA ALA A 166 22.69 -6.37 -18.73
C ALA A 166 21.51 -7.02 -19.48
N SER A 167 21.60 -7.14 -20.80
CA SER A 167 20.57 -7.81 -21.62
C SER A 167 20.38 -9.28 -21.22
N ALA A 168 21.47 -10.01 -20.96
CA ALA A 168 21.42 -11.40 -20.49
C ALA A 168 20.84 -11.49 -19.08
N LEU A 169 21.16 -10.51 -18.21
CA LEU A 169 20.65 -10.44 -16.84
C LEU A 169 19.13 -10.29 -16.80
N VAL A 170 18.54 -9.48 -17.70
CA VAL A 170 17.08 -9.34 -17.83
C VAL A 170 16.42 -10.71 -18.00
N GLY A 171 16.91 -11.54 -18.92
CA GLY A 171 16.39 -12.88 -19.17
C GLY A 171 16.61 -13.81 -17.98
N GLN A 172 17.76 -13.75 -17.31
CA GLN A 172 18.08 -14.59 -16.18
C GLN A 172 17.24 -14.27 -14.95
N ILE A 173 16.95 -13.00 -14.67
CA ILE A 173 16.07 -12.58 -13.56
C ILE A 173 14.67 -13.18 -13.72
N GLN A 174 14.14 -13.28 -14.94
CA GLN A 174 12.82 -13.92 -15.17
C GLN A 174 12.79 -15.40 -14.77
N SER A 175 13.95 -16.09 -14.75
CA SER A 175 14.01 -17.48 -14.30
C SER A 175 13.69 -17.66 -12.81
N ILE A 176 13.80 -16.62 -12.00
CA ILE A 176 13.46 -16.67 -10.56
C ILE A 176 11.99 -17.04 -10.41
N VAL A 177 11.09 -16.32 -11.08
CA VAL A 177 9.66 -16.59 -11.02
C VAL A 177 9.34 -17.99 -11.55
N SER A 178 9.88 -18.32 -12.72
CA SER A 178 9.53 -19.58 -13.39
C SER A 178 10.21 -20.84 -12.80
N ARG A 179 11.30 -20.72 -12.01
CA ARG A 179 12.13 -21.85 -11.56
C ARG A 179 12.44 -21.87 -10.06
N ASN A 180 12.19 -20.78 -9.32
CA ASN A 180 12.48 -20.73 -7.89
C ASN A 180 11.23 -20.47 -7.03
N VAL A 181 10.27 -19.65 -7.52
CA VAL A 181 9.00 -19.42 -6.82
C VAL A 181 8.19 -20.73 -6.83
N PRO A 182 7.65 -21.16 -5.68
CA PRO A 182 6.76 -22.33 -5.64
C PRO A 182 5.55 -22.13 -6.57
N PRO A 183 5.09 -23.17 -7.30
CA PRO A 183 4.05 -23.02 -8.34
C PRO A 183 2.69 -22.50 -7.85
N LEU A 184 2.40 -22.61 -6.55
CA LEU A 184 1.15 -22.13 -5.95
C LEU A 184 1.30 -20.73 -5.32
N GLU A 185 2.50 -20.16 -5.34
CA GLU A 185 2.78 -18.83 -4.82
C GLU A 185 2.78 -17.80 -5.95
N THR A 186 2.31 -16.60 -5.64
CA THR A 186 2.26 -15.51 -6.62
C THR A 186 3.44 -14.58 -6.44
N CYS A 187 4.18 -14.37 -7.52
CA CYS A 187 5.26 -13.39 -7.59
C CYS A 187 5.37 -12.81 -9.00
N VAL A 188 5.60 -11.51 -9.09
CA VAL A 188 5.88 -10.79 -10.33
C VAL A 188 7.20 -10.06 -10.21
N ILE A 189 8.11 -10.26 -11.17
CA ILE A 189 9.33 -9.46 -11.30
C ILE A 189 9.31 -8.80 -12.68
N SER A 190 9.24 -7.48 -12.70
CA SER A 190 9.22 -6.71 -13.94
C SER A 190 10.48 -5.84 -14.01
N VAL A 191 11.34 -6.09 -15.00
CA VAL A 191 12.39 -5.12 -15.41
C VAL A 191 11.70 -4.08 -16.28
N THR A 192 11.63 -2.85 -15.81
CA THR A 192 10.87 -1.77 -16.46
C THR A 192 11.77 -0.74 -17.15
N GLN A 193 13.07 -0.76 -16.86
CA GLN A 193 14.04 0.16 -17.44
C GLN A 193 15.33 -0.57 -17.78
N ILE A 194 15.92 -0.20 -18.93
CA ILE A 194 17.27 -0.55 -19.31
C ILE A 194 17.90 0.64 -20.04
N HIS A 195 19.02 1.12 -19.52
CA HIS A 195 19.73 2.27 -20.06
C HIS A 195 21.21 1.95 -20.26
N ALA A 196 21.71 2.04 -21.50
CA ALA A 196 23.12 1.84 -21.83
C ALA A 196 23.45 2.46 -23.17
N GLY A 197 24.69 3.01 -23.31
CA GLY A 197 25.25 3.52 -24.55
C GLY A 197 24.67 4.86 -25.00
N ALA A 198 25.47 5.57 -25.82
CA ALA A 198 25.10 6.86 -26.41
C ALA A 198 25.60 7.04 -27.84
N ALA A 199 26.52 6.21 -28.31
CA ALA A 199 27.13 6.33 -29.64
C ALA A 199 27.23 4.97 -30.37
N TYR A 200 27.09 4.97 -31.69
CA TYR A 200 27.05 3.77 -32.52
C TYR A 200 28.34 2.94 -32.50
N ASN A 201 29.47 3.59 -32.30
CA ASN A 201 30.80 2.97 -32.40
C ASN A 201 31.52 2.82 -31.06
N VAL A 202 30.78 2.93 -29.92
CA VAL A 202 31.33 2.81 -28.56
C VAL A 202 30.58 1.73 -27.81
N VAL A 203 31.31 0.74 -27.29
CA VAL A 203 30.78 -0.19 -26.24
C VAL A 203 30.73 0.57 -24.94
N PRO A 204 29.55 0.68 -24.29
CA PRO A 204 29.42 1.44 -23.06
C PRO A 204 30.12 0.77 -21.86
N GLU A 205 30.69 1.58 -20.98
CA GLU A 205 31.28 1.09 -19.72
C GLU A 205 30.22 0.65 -18.74
N THR A 206 29.08 1.34 -18.69
CA THR A 206 28.00 1.08 -17.74
C THR A 206 26.68 0.76 -18.43
N ALA A 207 25.90 -0.09 -17.77
CA ALA A 207 24.49 -0.31 -18.07
C ALA A 207 23.68 -0.32 -16.77
N HIS A 208 22.49 0.24 -16.82
CA HIS A 208 21.57 0.33 -15.68
C HIS A 208 20.27 -0.38 -15.99
N LEU A 209 19.78 -1.18 -15.04
CA LEU A 209 18.48 -1.82 -15.05
C LEU A 209 17.69 -1.35 -13.82
N ALA A 210 16.39 -1.16 -13.97
CA ALA A 210 15.52 -0.93 -12.83
C ALA A 210 14.18 -1.67 -13.00
N GLY A 211 13.50 -1.91 -11.88
CA GLY A 211 12.24 -2.62 -11.94
C GLY A 211 11.54 -2.75 -10.60
N THR A 212 10.53 -3.61 -10.61
CA THR A 212 9.66 -3.82 -9.46
C THR A 212 9.40 -5.30 -9.21
N ILE A 213 9.17 -5.63 -7.94
CA ILE A 213 8.78 -6.95 -7.47
C ILE A 213 7.42 -6.81 -6.79
N ARG A 214 6.50 -7.79 -7.03
CA ARG A 214 5.24 -7.98 -6.29
C ARG A 214 5.19 -9.38 -5.74
N TYR A 215 4.72 -9.55 -4.51
CA TYR A 215 4.67 -10.83 -3.82
C TYR A 215 3.54 -10.85 -2.78
N PHE A 216 3.11 -12.04 -2.36
CA PHE A 216 2.06 -12.22 -1.36
C PHE A 216 2.52 -12.99 -0.13
N SER A 217 3.85 -13.22 0.00
CA SER A 217 4.45 -13.95 1.12
C SER A 217 5.85 -13.41 1.38
N ASP A 218 6.18 -13.14 2.64
CA ASP A 218 7.51 -12.67 3.06
C ASP A 218 8.60 -13.69 2.68
N SER A 219 8.30 -14.99 2.81
CA SER A 219 9.26 -16.06 2.44
C SER A 219 9.57 -16.10 0.94
N VAL A 220 8.59 -15.76 0.08
CA VAL A 220 8.81 -15.60 -1.37
C VAL A 220 9.71 -14.41 -1.62
N TYR A 221 9.47 -13.27 -0.94
CA TYR A 221 10.30 -12.09 -1.09
C TYR A 221 11.76 -12.35 -0.70
N GLU A 222 11.99 -12.93 0.48
CA GLU A 222 13.33 -13.29 0.97
C GLU A 222 14.09 -14.19 -0.02
N MET A 223 13.39 -15.17 -0.58
CA MET A 223 13.96 -16.05 -1.61
C MET A 223 14.28 -15.27 -2.89
N VAL A 224 13.39 -14.40 -3.36
CA VAL A 224 13.60 -13.57 -4.57
C VAL A 224 14.79 -12.64 -4.36
N GLU A 225 14.85 -11.92 -3.23
CA GLU A 225 15.94 -11.03 -2.88
C GLU A 225 17.28 -11.76 -2.92
N LYS A 226 17.35 -12.91 -2.24
CA LYS A 226 18.56 -13.74 -2.23
C LYS A 226 18.95 -14.18 -3.63
N ARG A 227 17.99 -14.65 -4.46
CA ARG A 227 18.27 -15.14 -5.82
C ARG A 227 18.73 -14.03 -6.75
N MET A 228 18.17 -12.81 -6.64
CA MET A 228 18.62 -11.66 -7.41
C MET A 228 20.08 -11.31 -7.08
N LYS A 229 20.42 -11.29 -5.78
CA LYS A 229 21.80 -11.05 -5.33
C LYS A 229 22.76 -12.14 -5.83
N ASP A 230 22.38 -13.42 -5.71
CA ASP A 230 23.18 -14.58 -6.19
C ASP A 230 23.44 -14.51 -7.71
N ILE A 231 22.42 -14.13 -8.49
CA ILE A 231 22.53 -13.99 -9.94
C ILE A 231 23.48 -12.85 -10.31
N CYS A 232 23.33 -11.67 -9.69
CA CYS A 232 24.22 -10.53 -9.93
C CYS A 232 25.67 -10.88 -9.58
N GLU A 233 25.92 -11.51 -8.43
CA GLU A 233 27.26 -11.96 -8.04
C GLU A 233 27.83 -13.01 -9.02
N GLY A 234 27.00 -13.99 -9.43
CA GLY A 234 27.39 -15.02 -10.38
C GLY A 234 27.77 -14.46 -11.74
N PHE A 235 26.99 -13.51 -12.27
CA PHE A 235 27.31 -12.81 -13.51
C PHE A 235 28.56 -11.97 -13.37
N GLY A 236 28.70 -11.22 -12.27
CA GLY A 236 29.91 -10.45 -11.97
C GLY A 236 31.18 -11.30 -12.04
N LYS A 237 31.16 -12.47 -11.41
CA LYS A 237 32.27 -13.45 -11.45
C LYS A 237 32.50 -14.02 -12.87
N ALA A 238 31.44 -14.43 -13.55
CA ALA A 238 31.55 -15.10 -14.84
C ALA A 238 32.11 -14.15 -15.92
N TYR A 239 31.70 -12.89 -15.91
CA TYR A 239 32.13 -11.89 -16.89
C TYR A 239 33.32 -11.02 -16.41
N GLY A 240 33.70 -11.14 -15.15
CA GLY A 240 34.79 -10.36 -14.53
C GLY A 240 34.46 -8.86 -14.48
N VAL A 241 33.22 -8.50 -14.17
CA VAL A 241 32.68 -7.14 -14.05
C VAL A 241 32.16 -6.90 -12.65
N ASN A 242 31.95 -5.61 -12.30
CA ASN A 242 31.22 -5.28 -11.08
C ASN A 242 29.72 -5.16 -11.38
N ILE A 243 28.89 -5.80 -10.56
CA ILE A 243 27.42 -5.67 -10.64
C ILE A 243 26.92 -5.36 -9.22
N GLU A 244 26.38 -4.15 -9.09
CA GLU A 244 25.75 -3.68 -7.86
C GLU A 244 24.25 -3.79 -7.98
N ILE A 245 23.59 -4.26 -6.93
CA ILE A 245 22.14 -4.32 -6.83
C ILE A 245 21.68 -3.61 -5.55
N ASP A 246 20.75 -2.68 -5.70
CA ASP A 246 20.00 -2.04 -4.62
C ASP A 246 18.56 -2.57 -4.63
N LEU A 247 18.10 -3.10 -3.51
CA LEU A 247 16.75 -3.64 -3.31
C LEU A 247 16.10 -2.90 -2.15
N ARG A 248 14.96 -2.29 -2.43
CA ARG A 248 14.21 -1.48 -1.47
C ARG A 248 12.81 -2.04 -1.30
N ASN A 249 12.52 -2.58 -0.12
CA ASN A 249 11.16 -2.94 0.26
C ASN A 249 10.37 -1.67 0.59
N ILE A 250 9.36 -1.36 -0.23
CA ILE A 250 8.52 -0.16 -0.09
C ILE A 250 7.26 -0.48 0.69
N PHE A 251 6.57 -1.57 0.34
CA PHE A 251 5.35 -2.04 0.99
C PHE A 251 5.48 -3.49 1.40
N ASP A 252 5.06 -3.81 2.59
CA ASP A 252 4.88 -5.19 3.04
C ASP A 252 3.57 -5.78 2.51
N VAL A 253 3.40 -7.10 2.64
CA VAL A 253 2.13 -7.75 2.29
C VAL A 253 1.06 -7.29 3.27
N LEU A 254 -0.03 -6.69 2.78
CA LEU A 254 -1.18 -6.40 3.60
C LEU A 254 -1.91 -7.70 3.91
N THR A 255 -1.85 -8.11 5.18
CA THR A 255 -2.44 -9.36 5.65
C THR A 255 -3.53 -9.07 6.67
N ASN A 256 -4.76 -9.31 6.27
CA ASN A 256 -5.93 -9.17 7.14
C ASN A 256 -6.00 -10.32 8.14
N ASP A 257 -6.28 -10.01 9.40
CA ASP A 257 -6.68 -11.01 10.39
C ASP A 257 -8.04 -11.61 10.00
N ASN A 258 -8.15 -12.94 10.03
CA ASN A 258 -9.36 -13.62 9.54
C ASN A 258 -10.59 -13.34 10.43
N ASP A 259 -10.43 -13.38 11.74
CA ASP A 259 -11.53 -13.18 12.68
C ASP A 259 -11.98 -11.71 12.71
N LEU A 260 -11.02 -10.79 12.63
CA LEU A 260 -11.32 -9.36 12.54
C LEU A 260 -11.92 -8.97 11.20
N SER A 261 -11.57 -9.67 10.12
CA SER A 261 -12.24 -9.53 8.84
C SER A 261 -13.73 -9.90 8.94
N ASP A 262 -14.06 -11.01 9.61
CA ASP A 262 -15.45 -11.42 9.83
C ASP A 262 -16.23 -10.38 10.66
N GLU A 263 -15.62 -9.84 11.71
CA GLU A 263 -16.24 -8.80 12.51
C GLU A 263 -16.44 -7.50 11.74
N TYR A 264 -15.46 -7.12 10.89
CA TYR A 264 -15.57 -5.94 10.06
C TYR A 264 -16.70 -6.09 9.03
N MET A 265 -16.81 -7.27 8.40
CA MET A 265 -17.90 -7.55 7.44
C MET A 265 -19.27 -7.60 8.11
N LYS A 266 -19.37 -8.06 9.36
CA LYS A 266 -20.62 -7.95 10.14
C LYS A 266 -20.99 -6.49 10.42
N ALA A 267 -20.01 -5.63 10.76
CA ALA A 267 -20.25 -4.19 10.92
C ALA A 267 -20.71 -3.54 9.62
N ALA A 268 -20.08 -3.91 8.49
CA ALA A 268 -20.48 -3.44 7.17
C ALA A 268 -21.90 -3.91 6.81
N ALA A 269 -22.23 -5.19 7.08
CA ALA A 269 -23.57 -5.76 6.82
C ALA A 269 -24.68 -5.04 7.59
N ASP A 270 -24.42 -4.58 8.81
CA ASP A 270 -25.36 -3.76 9.57
C ASP A 270 -25.73 -2.44 8.86
N ILE A 271 -24.86 -1.94 7.98
CA ILE A 271 -25.04 -0.66 7.27
C ILE A 271 -25.57 -0.86 5.85
N VAL A 272 -24.97 -1.79 5.07
CA VAL A 272 -25.29 -1.94 3.63
C VAL A 272 -26.18 -3.16 3.33
N GLY A 273 -26.46 -4.01 4.31
CA GLY A 273 -27.16 -5.29 4.12
C GLY A 273 -26.21 -6.41 3.70
N THR A 274 -26.57 -7.64 4.05
CA THR A 274 -25.78 -8.84 3.78
C THR A 274 -25.63 -9.14 2.29
N GLU A 275 -26.56 -8.72 1.46
CA GLU A 275 -26.55 -8.89 0.01
C GLU A 275 -25.52 -8.02 -0.72
N ASN A 276 -24.95 -7.03 -0.03
CA ASN A 276 -23.93 -6.13 -0.56
C ASN A 276 -22.53 -6.42 0.02
N ILE A 277 -22.37 -7.54 0.73
CA ILE A 277 -21.09 -7.97 1.32
C ILE A 277 -20.44 -9.06 0.46
N ASN A 278 -19.15 -8.95 0.23
CA ASN A 278 -18.32 -10.00 -0.36
C ASN A 278 -17.12 -10.27 0.56
N ASP A 279 -17.17 -11.35 1.33
CA ASP A 279 -16.13 -11.81 2.26
C ASP A 279 -15.13 -12.77 1.60
N LYS A 280 -15.18 -12.91 0.27
CA LYS A 280 -14.32 -13.78 -0.55
C LYS A 280 -13.73 -13.02 -1.73
N ALA A 281 -13.40 -11.76 -1.53
CA ALA A 281 -12.75 -10.97 -2.56
C ALA A 281 -11.37 -11.56 -2.88
N GLU A 282 -11.00 -11.51 -4.16
CA GLU A 282 -9.67 -11.91 -4.60
C GLU A 282 -8.62 -10.88 -4.13
N PRO A 283 -7.38 -11.35 -3.85
CA PRO A 283 -6.28 -10.45 -3.52
C PRO A 283 -5.95 -9.51 -4.68
N ALA A 284 -5.48 -8.31 -4.35
CA ALA A 284 -5.11 -7.29 -5.32
C ALA A 284 -3.58 -7.17 -5.44
N THR A 285 -3.09 -6.92 -6.66
CA THR A 285 -1.66 -6.70 -6.92
C THR A 285 -1.19 -5.27 -6.60
N GLY A 286 -2.10 -4.36 -6.27
CA GLY A 286 -1.79 -3.09 -5.64
C GLY A 286 -1.18 -3.29 -4.26
N SER A 287 -0.50 -2.28 -3.75
CA SER A 287 0.13 -2.28 -2.44
C SER A 287 -0.47 -1.18 -1.57
N GLU A 288 -0.33 -1.29 -0.24
CA GLU A 288 -0.92 -0.39 0.73
C GLU A 288 -0.06 -0.41 2.00
N ASP A 289 0.38 0.75 2.49
CA ASP A 289 1.30 0.83 3.63
C ASP A 289 0.61 0.63 5.00
N PHE A 290 -0.72 0.58 5.06
CA PHE A 290 -1.45 0.08 6.23
C PHE A 290 -0.99 -1.32 6.65
N ALA A 291 -0.39 -2.07 5.73
CA ALA A 291 0.30 -3.34 6.00
C ALA A 291 1.32 -3.23 7.13
N ASP A 292 2.07 -2.12 7.20
CA ASP A 292 3.05 -1.90 8.29
C ASP A 292 2.34 -1.80 9.66
N MET A 293 1.16 -1.18 9.73
CA MET A 293 0.36 -1.13 10.97
C MET A 293 -0.18 -2.50 11.36
N LEU A 294 -0.62 -3.31 10.38
CA LEU A 294 -1.12 -4.67 10.60
C LEU A 294 -0.04 -5.65 11.10
N LYS A 295 1.24 -5.38 10.85
CA LYS A 295 2.35 -6.16 11.44
C LYS A 295 2.54 -5.91 12.93
N VAL A 296 2.04 -4.80 13.45
CA VAL A 296 2.21 -4.39 14.86
C VAL A 296 0.94 -4.63 15.67
N VAL A 297 -0.22 -4.36 15.07
CA VAL A 297 -1.54 -4.49 15.70
C VAL A 297 -2.44 -5.31 14.78
N PRO A 298 -3.13 -6.36 15.29
CA PRO A 298 -4.05 -7.13 14.46
C PRO A 298 -5.19 -6.25 13.96
N GLY A 299 -5.66 -6.50 12.74
CA GLY A 299 -6.70 -5.68 12.15
C GLY A 299 -7.18 -6.17 10.80
N ALA A 300 -7.98 -5.34 10.14
CA ALA A 300 -8.51 -5.65 8.83
C ALA A 300 -8.71 -4.41 7.96
N TYR A 301 -8.60 -4.60 6.66
CA TYR A 301 -8.75 -3.60 5.62
C TYR A 301 -9.76 -4.06 4.59
N CYS A 302 -10.79 -3.27 4.33
CA CYS A 302 -11.83 -3.57 3.36
C CYS A 302 -11.87 -2.53 2.22
N ARG A 303 -12.63 -2.81 1.19
CA ARG A 303 -12.89 -1.87 0.08
C ARG A 303 -14.38 -1.56 0.00
N VAL A 304 -14.72 -0.29 -0.25
CA VAL A 304 -16.09 0.19 -0.38
C VAL A 304 -16.31 0.66 -1.82
N GLY A 305 -17.25 0.01 -2.53
CA GLY A 305 -17.58 0.33 -3.91
C GLY A 305 -18.43 1.59 -4.05
N HIS A 306 -18.10 2.44 -5.03
CA HIS A 306 -18.87 3.63 -5.34
C HIS A 306 -19.38 3.70 -6.80
N GLY A 307 -19.21 2.61 -7.58
CA GLY A 307 -19.83 2.47 -8.91
C GLY A 307 -19.26 3.37 -10.00
N GLY A 308 -18.06 3.94 -9.79
CA GLY A 308 -17.36 4.73 -10.78
C GLY A 308 -16.77 3.88 -11.92
N THR A 309 -16.44 4.52 -13.03
CA THR A 309 -15.83 3.85 -14.20
C THR A 309 -14.41 4.32 -14.47
N ILE A 310 -14.00 5.42 -13.84
CA ILE A 310 -12.67 6.00 -14.00
C ILE A 310 -11.75 5.39 -12.94
N PRO A 311 -10.59 4.79 -13.31
CA PRO A 311 -9.71 4.16 -12.36
C PRO A 311 -9.02 5.18 -11.44
N LEU A 312 -8.53 4.69 -10.30
CA LEU A 312 -7.63 5.44 -9.42
C LEU A 312 -6.40 5.96 -10.19
N HIS A 313 -5.79 7.03 -9.72
CA HIS A 313 -4.63 7.72 -10.29
C HIS A 313 -4.88 8.31 -11.69
N ASN A 314 -6.13 8.40 -12.13
CA ASN A 314 -6.49 9.06 -13.37
C ASN A 314 -6.82 10.53 -13.12
N PRO A 315 -6.34 11.48 -13.94
CA PRO A 315 -6.61 12.90 -13.75
C PRO A 315 -8.09 13.31 -13.82
N SER A 316 -8.96 12.42 -14.33
CA SER A 316 -10.41 12.59 -14.35
C SER A 316 -11.14 11.80 -13.25
N PHE A 317 -10.41 11.19 -12.30
CA PHE A 317 -11.01 10.44 -11.19
C PHE A 317 -11.94 11.31 -10.37
N VAL A 318 -13.08 10.75 -9.98
CA VAL A 318 -14.04 11.37 -9.06
C VAL A 318 -14.54 10.32 -8.09
N LEU A 319 -14.41 10.59 -6.80
CA LEU A 319 -15.08 9.80 -5.77
C LEU A 319 -16.54 10.20 -5.72
N ASP A 320 -17.46 9.23 -5.81
CA ASP A 320 -18.88 9.51 -5.60
C ASP A 320 -19.14 9.86 -4.13
N PRO A 321 -19.61 11.07 -3.82
CA PRO A 321 -19.82 11.48 -2.43
C PRO A 321 -20.92 10.70 -1.70
N GLU A 322 -21.78 9.97 -2.39
CA GLU A 322 -22.78 9.11 -1.75
C GLU A 322 -22.16 7.96 -0.95
N VAL A 323 -20.91 7.60 -1.22
CA VAL A 323 -20.19 6.57 -0.45
C VAL A 323 -19.71 7.08 0.92
N LEU A 324 -19.57 8.40 1.11
CA LEU A 324 -19.00 8.99 2.32
C LEU A 324 -19.78 8.63 3.60
N PRO A 325 -21.13 8.78 3.66
CA PRO A 325 -21.88 8.38 4.84
C PRO A 325 -21.83 6.86 5.11
N ILE A 326 -21.66 6.05 4.08
CA ILE A 326 -21.54 4.59 4.21
C ILE A 326 -20.24 4.24 4.90
N GLY A 327 -19.11 4.71 4.38
CA GLY A 327 -17.80 4.48 4.99
C GLY A 327 -17.72 5.01 6.42
N ALA A 328 -18.24 6.22 6.66
CA ALA A 328 -18.30 6.79 8.00
C ALA A 328 -19.12 5.92 8.98
N SER A 329 -20.27 5.42 8.52
CA SER A 329 -21.14 4.55 9.35
C SER A 329 -20.50 3.21 9.66
N ILE A 330 -19.80 2.60 8.68
CA ILE A 330 -19.07 1.33 8.89
C ILE A 330 -17.94 1.52 9.88
N MET A 331 -17.15 2.60 9.76
CA MET A 331 -16.07 2.93 10.70
C MET A 331 -16.59 3.17 12.13
N ALA A 332 -17.72 3.85 12.29
CA ALA A 332 -18.33 4.02 13.60
C ALA A 332 -18.86 2.69 14.15
N ARG A 333 -19.54 1.93 13.28
CA ARG A 333 -20.17 0.66 13.67
C ARG A 333 -19.19 -0.41 14.11
N ILE A 334 -17.99 -0.50 13.51
CA ILE A 334 -16.98 -1.46 13.96
C ILE A 334 -16.53 -1.14 15.39
N VAL A 335 -16.37 0.13 15.77
CA VAL A 335 -16.06 0.51 17.16
C VAL A 335 -17.16 0.07 18.11
N GLU A 336 -18.43 0.40 17.81
CA GLU A 336 -19.58 0.04 18.63
C GLU A 336 -19.73 -1.49 18.82
N ARG A 337 -19.40 -2.27 17.79
CA ARG A 337 -19.46 -3.73 17.85
C ARG A 337 -18.29 -4.35 18.62
N ARG A 338 -17.08 -3.82 18.48
CA ARG A 338 -15.88 -4.40 19.12
C ARG A 338 -15.76 -4.04 20.60
N ILE A 339 -16.32 -2.94 21.00
CA ILE A 339 -16.34 -2.45 22.38
C ILE A 339 -17.76 -1.97 22.76
N PRO A 340 -18.76 -2.88 22.75
CA PRO A 340 -20.14 -2.51 23.03
C PRO A 340 -20.30 -1.99 24.46
N LEU A 341 -21.17 -0.99 24.62
CA LEU A 341 -21.58 -0.55 25.95
C LEU A 341 -22.44 -1.66 26.59
N ASN A 342 -21.94 -2.26 27.67
CA ASN A 342 -22.71 -3.22 28.41
C ASN A 342 -23.79 -2.46 29.22
N GLU A 343 -25.03 -2.93 29.14
CA GLU A 343 -26.19 -2.43 29.94
C GLU A 343 -26.01 -2.60 31.46
#